data_c48b31355fe51767901f6a8e77255894
#
_entry.id   c48b31355fe51767901f6a8e77255894
#
_cell.length_a   1.000
_cell.length_b   1.000
_cell.length_c   1.000
_cell.angle_alpha   90.00
_cell.angle_beta   90.00
_cell.angle_gamma   90.00
#
_symmetry.space_group_name_H-M   'P 1'
#
loop_
_entity.id
_entity.type
_entity.pdbx_description
1 polymer ?
#
loop_
_entity_poly.entity_id
_entity_poly.type
_entity_poly.pdbx_seq_one_letter_code
_entity_poly.pdbx_strand_id
1 'polypeptide(L)'
;MALTTSNEFKTGAIAPDFTLVNTVDNSLLSLTEAKGEKGTVLLFICNHCPFVIHVNTALVQMANEYQAKGINFIAISSNEIENYPQDGPELMQQVAKEQNYPFPYLFDETQAVAKAYDAACTPDFYVFDKALKAVYHGQLDDARPENGKPVTGQDIRNAMDHLLENKAVLENQKPSVGCGIKWR
;
A
#
# COMPACT_ATOMS: atom_id res chain seq x y z
N MET A 1 16.22 -9.77 10.30
CA MET A 1 14.84 -9.22 10.21
C MET A 1 13.90 -10.40 10.03
N ALA A 2 12.87 -10.57 10.86
CA ALA A 2 11.93 -11.68 10.71
C ALA A 2 11.00 -11.40 9.53
N LEU A 3 10.82 -12.37 8.64
CA LEU A 3 9.81 -12.33 7.58
C LEU A 3 8.43 -12.45 8.22
N THR A 4 7.52 -11.57 7.83
CA THR A 4 6.14 -11.52 8.29
C THR A 4 5.22 -11.62 7.08
N THR A 5 4.20 -12.46 7.17
CA THR A 5 3.12 -12.53 6.19
C THR A 5 1.99 -11.59 6.59
N SER A 6 1.23 -11.07 5.61
CA SER A 6 0.00 -10.34 5.90
C SER A 6 -1.04 -11.25 6.56
N ASN A 7 -1.86 -10.65 7.42
CA ASN A 7 -3.06 -11.29 7.98
C ASN A 7 -4.15 -11.42 6.91
N GLU A 8 -5.26 -12.05 7.22
CA GLU A 8 -6.41 -12.10 6.33
C GLU A 8 -7.23 -10.81 6.40
N PHE A 9 -7.57 -10.22 5.24
CA PHE A 9 -8.54 -9.14 5.14
C PHE A 9 -9.70 -9.60 4.28
N LYS A 10 -10.90 -9.58 4.85
CA LYS A 10 -12.07 -10.21 4.21
C LYS A 10 -12.49 -9.47 2.93
N THR A 11 -12.55 -10.18 1.81
CA THR A 11 -13.15 -9.69 0.57
C THR A 11 -14.59 -9.18 0.82
N GLY A 12 -14.90 -8.01 0.28
CA GLY A 12 -16.19 -7.32 0.49
C GLY A 12 -16.28 -6.49 1.77
N ALA A 13 -15.28 -6.55 2.66
CA ALA A 13 -15.23 -5.66 3.82
C ALA A 13 -15.09 -4.21 3.37
N ILE A 14 -15.73 -3.30 4.11
CA ILE A 14 -15.59 -1.85 3.87
C ILE A 14 -14.25 -1.39 4.43
N ALA A 15 -13.53 -0.58 3.67
CA ALA A 15 -12.30 0.05 4.11
C ALA A 15 -12.55 0.90 5.37
N PRO A 16 -11.83 0.66 6.49
CA PRO A 16 -11.87 1.56 7.62
C PRO A 16 -11.49 2.99 7.23
N ASP A 17 -12.30 3.97 7.63
CA ASP A 17 -12.04 5.38 7.32
C ASP A 17 -10.86 5.92 8.13
N PHE A 18 -10.18 6.92 7.58
CA PHE A 18 -9.07 7.59 8.25
C PHE A 18 -8.92 9.02 7.75
N THR A 19 -8.27 9.84 8.56
CA THR A 19 -7.69 11.13 8.15
C THR A 19 -6.29 11.22 8.75
N LEU A 20 -5.29 11.31 7.88
CA LEU A 20 -3.87 11.29 8.25
C LEU A 20 -3.13 12.48 7.62
N VAL A 21 -1.95 12.78 8.16
CA VAL A 21 -1.05 13.79 7.56
C VAL A 21 -0.39 13.20 6.32
N ASN A 22 -0.54 13.90 5.20
CA ASN A 22 0.23 13.65 3.98
C ASN A 22 1.60 14.30 4.12
N THR A 23 2.64 13.50 4.23
CA THR A 23 4.00 14.00 4.43
C THR A 23 4.56 14.74 3.21
N VAL A 24 3.97 14.56 2.03
CA VAL A 24 4.43 15.19 0.78
C VAL A 24 4.22 16.71 0.82
N ASP A 25 3.10 17.16 1.37
CA ASP A 25 2.69 18.58 1.39
C ASP A 25 2.25 19.09 2.77
N ASN A 26 2.30 18.23 3.79
CA ASN A 26 1.85 18.49 5.17
C ASN A 26 0.36 18.79 5.30
N SER A 27 -0.46 18.44 4.32
CA SER A 27 -1.93 18.54 4.42
C SER A 27 -2.53 17.37 5.21
N LEU A 28 -3.73 17.57 5.75
CA LEU A 28 -4.56 16.46 6.22
C LEU A 28 -5.33 15.89 5.03
N LEU A 29 -5.33 14.57 4.90
CA LEU A 29 -6.00 13.88 3.81
C LEU A 29 -6.82 12.70 4.34
N SER A 30 -8.11 12.69 4.03
CA SER A 30 -9.01 11.57 4.36
C SER A 30 -9.05 10.53 3.24
N LEU A 31 -9.44 9.30 3.59
CA LEU A 31 -9.67 8.24 2.62
C LEU A 31 -10.69 8.67 1.54
N THR A 32 -11.77 9.34 1.97
CA THR A 32 -12.83 9.79 1.06
C THR A 32 -12.35 10.82 0.04
N GLU A 33 -11.45 11.72 0.42
CA GLU A 33 -10.85 12.70 -0.48
C GLU A 33 -9.81 12.09 -1.43
N ALA A 34 -9.07 11.09 -0.94
CA ALA A 34 -7.97 10.46 -1.67
C ALA A 34 -8.41 9.32 -2.61
N LYS A 35 -9.59 8.73 -2.39
CA LYS A 35 -10.06 7.58 -3.17
C LYS A 35 -10.19 7.87 -4.66
N GLY A 36 -9.98 6.85 -5.47
CA GLY A 36 -10.17 6.93 -6.92
C GLY A 36 -11.64 6.77 -7.34
N GLU A 37 -11.95 7.28 -8.52
CA GLU A 37 -13.30 7.24 -9.10
C GLU A 37 -13.81 5.81 -9.32
N LYS A 38 -12.91 4.90 -9.74
CA LYS A 38 -13.24 3.50 -10.04
C LYS A 38 -12.73 2.53 -9.00
N GLY A 39 -11.64 2.87 -8.33
CA GLY A 39 -11.05 2.04 -7.28
C GLY A 39 -9.91 2.72 -6.56
N THR A 40 -9.46 2.11 -5.48
CA THR A 40 -8.37 2.63 -4.64
C THR A 40 -7.43 1.51 -4.24
N VAL A 41 -6.15 1.72 -4.45
CA VAL A 41 -5.08 0.88 -3.89
C VAL A 41 -4.54 1.54 -2.62
N LEU A 42 -4.63 0.83 -1.51
CA LEU A 42 -3.98 1.23 -0.26
C LEU A 42 -2.74 0.36 -0.05
N LEU A 43 -1.62 0.97 0.27
CA LEU A 43 -0.37 0.25 0.50
C LEU A 43 0.24 0.64 1.83
N PHE A 44 0.52 -0.36 2.69
CA PHE A 44 1.36 -0.14 3.86
C PHE A 44 2.82 -0.36 3.44
N ILE A 45 3.61 0.71 3.51
CA ILE A 45 5.04 0.71 3.16
C ILE A 45 5.84 1.46 4.22
N CYS A 46 7.15 1.37 4.16
CA CYS A 46 8.06 2.20 4.97
C CYS A 46 9.36 2.45 4.19
N ASN A 47 10.18 3.38 4.67
CA ASN A 47 11.35 3.84 3.93
C ASN A 47 12.50 2.82 3.89
N HIS A 48 12.70 2.08 4.99
CA HIS A 48 13.91 1.25 5.16
C HIS A 48 13.71 -0.24 4.82
N CYS A 49 12.48 -0.67 4.51
CA CYS A 49 12.21 -2.08 4.24
C CYS A 49 12.78 -2.51 2.88
N PRO A 50 13.70 -3.50 2.84
CA PRO A 50 14.26 -3.97 1.57
C PRO A 50 13.21 -4.47 0.57
N PHE A 51 12.11 -5.03 1.06
CA PHE A 51 10.98 -5.48 0.22
C PHE A 51 10.24 -4.31 -0.42
N VAL A 52 10.11 -3.17 0.27
CA VAL A 52 9.54 -1.94 -0.29
C VAL A 52 10.50 -1.35 -1.33
N ILE A 53 11.78 -1.21 -0.98
CA ILE A 53 12.81 -0.67 -1.88
C ILE A 53 12.87 -1.49 -3.17
N HIS A 54 12.77 -2.81 -3.08
CA HIS A 54 12.79 -3.72 -4.22
C HIS A 54 11.66 -3.45 -5.23
N VAL A 55 10.48 -3.03 -4.77
CA VAL A 55 9.31 -2.84 -5.62
C VAL A 55 9.00 -1.38 -5.97
N ASN A 56 9.69 -0.40 -5.40
CA ASN A 56 9.40 1.04 -5.54
C ASN A 56 9.23 1.49 -7.00
N THR A 57 10.16 1.13 -7.89
CA THR A 57 10.08 1.52 -9.30
C THR A 57 8.81 1.00 -9.96
N ALA A 58 8.46 -0.26 -9.71
CA ALA A 58 7.25 -0.86 -10.27
C ALA A 58 5.96 -0.22 -9.67
N LEU A 59 5.98 0.14 -8.39
CA LEU A 59 4.87 0.87 -7.75
C LEU A 59 4.61 2.21 -8.40
N VAL A 60 5.66 3.00 -8.66
CA VAL A 60 5.54 4.31 -9.33
C VAL A 60 5.00 4.16 -10.74
N GLN A 61 5.54 3.22 -11.51
CA GLN A 61 5.06 2.95 -12.88
C GLN A 61 3.59 2.53 -12.90
N MET A 62 3.22 1.60 -12.03
CA MET A 62 1.86 1.09 -11.92
C MET A 62 0.89 2.17 -11.46
N ALA A 63 1.25 3.00 -10.48
CA ALA A 63 0.42 4.10 -10.03
C ALA A 63 0.15 5.11 -11.15
N ASN A 64 1.17 5.52 -11.90
CA ASN A 64 0.99 6.41 -13.06
C ASN A 64 0.06 5.80 -14.12
N GLU A 65 0.20 4.51 -14.39
CA GLU A 65 -0.64 3.81 -15.36
C GLU A 65 -2.11 3.72 -14.93
N TYR A 66 -2.36 3.31 -13.68
CA TYR A 66 -3.72 3.03 -13.22
C TYR A 66 -4.49 4.26 -12.74
N GLN A 67 -3.80 5.32 -12.28
CA GLN A 67 -4.44 6.60 -12.00
C GLN A 67 -5.11 7.20 -13.24
N ALA A 68 -4.47 7.07 -14.41
CA ALA A 68 -5.08 7.47 -15.69
C ALA A 68 -6.35 6.67 -16.02
N LYS A 69 -6.54 5.51 -15.42
CA LYS A 69 -7.73 4.64 -15.57
C LYS A 69 -8.78 4.84 -14.46
N GLY A 70 -8.52 5.72 -13.48
CA GLY A 70 -9.43 6.04 -12.37
C GLY A 70 -9.20 5.24 -11.09
N ILE A 71 -8.06 4.56 -10.94
CA ILE A 71 -7.65 3.89 -9.69
C ILE A 71 -6.56 4.72 -9.02
N ASN A 72 -6.86 5.31 -7.86
CA ASN A 72 -5.89 6.05 -7.08
C ASN A 72 -5.08 5.13 -6.17
N PHE A 73 -3.88 5.60 -5.81
CA PHE A 73 -2.98 4.92 -4.88
C PHE A 73 -2.78 5.79 -3.64
N ILE A 74 -2.73 5.18 -2.47
CA ILE A 74 -2.51 5.84 -1.18
C ILE A 74 -1.50 5.00 -0.41
N ALA A 75 -0.34 5.57 -0.08
CA ALA A 75 0.66 4.91 0.74
C ALA A 75 0.55 5.36 2.20
N ILE A 76 0.70 4.42 3.14
CA ILE A 76 0.69 4.68 4.58
C ILE A 76 1.93 4.06 5.21
N SER A 77 2.63 4.82 6.06
CA SER A 77 3.66 4.30 6.97
C SER A 77 3.14 4.35 8.40
N SER A 78 3.23 3.21 9.08
CA SER A 78 2.77 3.04 10.47
C SER A 78 3.88 2.55 11.40
N ASN A 79 5.15 2.60 10.97
CA ASN A 79 6.26 2.23 11.83
C ASN A 79 6.44 3.26 12.97
N GLU A 80 6.73 2.77 14.18
CA GLU A 80 7.17 3.65 15.25
C GLU A 80 8.52 4.28 14.90
N ILE A 81 8.73 5.53 15.26
CA ILE A 81 9.87 6.34 14.81
C ILE A 81 10.90 6.65 15.90
N GLU A 82 10.66 6.22 17.13
CA GLU A 82 11.62 6.41 18.24
C GLU A 82 12.87 5.54 18.03
N ASN A 83 12.66 4.26 17.68
CA ASN A 83 13.74 3.33 17.36
C ASN A 83 14.02 3.23 15.85
N TYR A 84 13.07 3.69 15.02
CA TYR A 84 13.16 3.68 13.56
C TYR A 84 12.98 5.08 12.95
N PRO A 85 13.86 6.05 13.31
CA PRO A 85 13.73 7.44 12.86
C PRO A 85 13.80 7.61 11.33
N GLN A 86 14.36 6.65 10.62
CA GLN A 86 14.41 6.62 9.16
C GLN A 86 13.01 6.51 8.50
N ASP A 87 11.97 6.15 9.25
CA ASP A 87 10.58 6.11 8.78
C ASP A 87 9.76 7.33 9.20
N GLY A 88 10.42 8.36 9.75
CA GLY A 88 9.78 9.60 10.18
C GLY A 88 9.30 10.47 9.02
N PRO A 89 8.35 11.40 9.29
CA PRO A 89 7.67 12.21 8.27
C PRO A 89 8.60 12.99 7.34
N GLU A 90 9.69 13.55 7.86
CA GLU A 90 10.67 14.32 7.07
C GLU A 90 11.36 13.43 6.04
N LEU A 91 11.77 12.22 6.44
CA LEU A 91 12.41 11.26 5.54
C LEU A 91 11.40 10.58 4.61
N MET A 92 10.14 10.43 5.03
CA MET A 92 9.05 10.01 4.14
C MET A 92 8.85 11.02 3.00
N GLN A 93 8.83 12.33 3.30
CA GLN A 93 8.75 13.40 2.31
C GLN A 93 9.94 13.35 1.33
N GLN A 94 11.14 13.17 1.85
CA GLN A 94 12.35 13.04 1.04
C GLN A 94 12.27 11.84 0.11
N VAL A 95 11.92 10.66 0.60
CA VAL A 95 11.76 9.42 -0.18
C VAL A 95 10.69 9.59 -1.26
N ALA A 96 9.54 10.17 -0.92
CA ALA A 96 8.47 10.42 -1.88
C ALA A 96 8.94 11.30 -3.04
N LYS A 97 9.74 12.32 -2.74
CA LYS A 97 10.34 13.21 -3.75
C LYS A 97 11.40 12.50 -4.59
N GLU A 98 12.34 11.78 -3.96
CA GLU A 98 13.42 11.06 -4.65
C GLU A 98 12.90 9.95 -5.55
N GLN A 99 11.87 9.22 -5.10
CA GLN A 99 11.25 8.14 -5.85
C GLN A 99 10.18 8.64 -6.84
N ASN A 100 9.88 9.94 -6.84
CA ASN A 100 8.82 10.56 -7.65
C ASN A 100 7.46 9.88 -7.43
N TYR A 101 7.05 9.67 -6.18
CA TYR A 101 5.75 9.09 -5.86
C TYR A 101 4.62 9.93 -6.45
N PRO A 102 3.77 9.36 -7.35
CA PRO A 102 2.63 10.07 -7.91
C PRO A 102 1.39 9.98 -7.00
N PHE A 103 1.55 9.56 -5.75
CA PHE A 103 0.51 9.33 -4.77
C PHE A 103 0.87 9.92 -3.40
N PRO A 104 -0.12 10.22 -2.53
CA PRO A 104 0.14 10.68 -1.18
C PRO A 104 0.84 9.61 -0.35
N TYR A 105 1.72 10.06 0.56
CA TYR A 105 2.41 9.20 1.52
C TYR A 105 2.09 9.66 2.93
N LEU A 106 1.18 8.93 3.58
CA LEU A 106 0.53 9.31 4.82
C LEU A 106 1.24 8.71 6.04
N PHE A 107 1.32 9.48 7.12
CA PHE A 107 1.91 9.02 8.36
C PHE A 107 0.84 8.66 9.39
N ASP A 108 0.77 7.38 9.76
CA ASP A 108 -0.11 6.83 10.81
C ASP A 108 0.65 6.76 12.14
N GLU A 109 0.85 7.91 12.77
CA GLU A 109 1.64 8.06 14.00
C GLU A 109 1.11 7.17 15.14
N THR A 110 -0.19 7.05 15.27
CA THR A 110 -0.85 6.29 16.33
C THR A 110 -0.92 4.80 16.06
N GLN A 111 -0.63 4.38 14.84
CA GLN A 111 -0.77 3.00 14.36
C GLN A 111 -2.22 2.49 14.37
N ALA A 112 -3.18 3.39 14.56
CA ALA A 112 -4.59 3.04 14.62
C ALA A 112 -5.12 2.56 13.27
N VAL A 113 -4.64 3.17 12.17
CA VAL A 113 -5.05 2.78 10.80
C VAL A 113 -4.48 1.40 10.46
N ALA A 114 -3.20 1.14 10.68
CA ALA A 114 -2.64 -0.19 10.45
C ALA A 114 -3.37 -1.27 11.25
N LYS A 115 -3.72 -1.01 12.52
CA LYS A 115 -4.51 -1.94 13.36
C LYS A 115 -5.92 -2.15 12.81
N ALA A 116 -6.60 -1.09 12.31
CA ALA A 116 -7.94 -1.20 11.74
C ALA A 116 -7.98 -2.02 10.44
N TYR A 117 -6.90 -1.98 9.66
CA TYR A 117 -6.72 -2.78 8.45
C TYR A 117 -6.11 -4.16 8.71
N ASP A 118 -5.79 -4.48 9.96
CA ASP A 118 -5.05 -5.68 10.36
C ASP A 118 -3.75 -5.89 9.56
N ALA A 119 -3.08 -4.79 9.20
CA ALA A 119 -1.83 -4.80 8.48
C ALA A 119 -0.70 -5.32 9.37
N ALA A 120 0.08 -6.28 8.90
CA ALA A 120 1.13 -6.93 9.68
C ALA A 120 2.54 -6.67 9.13
N CYS A 121 2.68 -6.39 7.85
CA CYS A 121 3.98 -6.28 7.18
C CYS A 121 4.02 -5.13 6.17
N THR A 122 5.23 -4.84 5.68
CA THR A 122 5.49 -3.93 4.57
C THR A 122 6.36 -4.61 3.51
N PRO A 123 6.05 -4.49 2.20
CA PRO A 123 4.83 -3.87 1.67
C PRO A 123 3.60 -4.78 1.87
N ASP A 124 2.42 -4.19 2.04
CA ASP A 124 1.14 -4.90 2.04
C ASP A 124 0.13 -4.13 1.18
N PHE A 125 -0.69 -4.82 0.38
CA PHE A 125 -1.50 -4.20 -0.67
C PHE A 125 -2.97 -4.58 -0.55
N TYR A 126 -3.82 -3.55 -0.60
CA TYR A 126 -5.27 -3.66 -0.59
C TYR A 126 -5.83 -2.97 -1.82
N VAL A 127 -6.78 -3.59 -2.52
CA VAL A 127 -7.53 -2.96 -3.61
C VAL A 127 -8.99 -2.91 -3.22
N PHE A 128 -9.56 -1.72 -3.33
CA PHE A 128 -10.97 -1.44 -3.05
C PHE A 128 -11.67 -0.95 -4.30
N ASP A 129 -12.94 -1.30 -4.43
CA ASP A 129 -13.82 -0.77 -5.47
C ASP A 129 -14.21 0.70 -5.19
N LYS A 130 -15.02 1.30 -6.07
CA LYS A 130 -15.50 2.69 -5.92
C LYS A 130 -16.35 2.92 -4.66
N ALA A 131 -16.94 1.87 -4.10
CA ALA A 131 -17.71 1.88 -2.85
C ALA A 131 -16.84 1.56 -1.62
N LEU A 132 -15.52 1.51 -1.79
CA LEU A 132 -14.55 1.14 -0.76
C LEU A 132 -14.75 -0.27 -0.18
N LYS A 133 -15.29 -1.20 -0.97
CA LYS A 133 -15.32 -2.63 -0.64
C LYS A 133 -14.05 -3.31 -1.13
N ALA A 134 -13.42 -4.11 -0.27
CA ALA A 134 -12.22 -4.85 -0.61
C ALA A 134 -12.47 -5.87 -1.73
N VAL A 135 -11.67 -5.81 -2.78
CA VAL A 135 -11.67 -6.76 -3.89
C VAL A 135 -10.36 -7.56 -3.95
N TYR A 136 -9.32 -7.08 -3.30
CA TYR A 136 -8.03 -7.77 -3.22
C TYR A 136 -7.29 -7.38 -1.95
N HIS A 137 -6.65 -8.36 -1.32
CA HIS A 137 -5.62 -8.15 -0.30
C HIS A 137 -4.51 -9.20 -0.48
N GLY A 138 -3.28 -8.75 -0.64
CA GLY A 138 -2.17 -9.67 -0.81
C GLY A 138 -0.93 -9.05 -1.44
N GLN A 139 -0.10 -9.92 -2.01
CA GLN A 139 1.20 -9.56 -2.58
C GLN A 139 1.10 -8.75 -3.88
N LEU A 140 2.20 -8.03 -4.21
CA LEU A 140 2.37 -7.38 -5.51
C LEU A 140 2.48 -8.43 -6.63
N ASP A 141 3.41 -9.35 -6.43
CA ASP A 141 3.74 -10.50 -7.28
C ASP A 141 4.65 -11.48 -6.52
N ASP A 142 5.22 -12.44 -7.22
CA ASP A 142 6.15 -13.43 -6.63
C ASP A 142 7.60 -12.92 -6.49
N ALA A 143 7.93 -11.67 -6.91
CA ALA A 143 9.27 -11.12 -6.75
C ALA A 143 9.59 -10.81 -5.28
N ARG A 144 10.80 -11.12 -4.88
CA ARG A 144 11.35 -10.82 -3.55
C ARG A 144 12.80 -10.42 -3.72
N PRO A 145 13.37 -9.62 -2.80
CA PRO A 145 14.81 -9.40 -2.82
C PRO A 145 15.57 -10.72 -2.96
N GLU A 146 16.52 -10.76 -3.86
CA GLU A 146 17.47 -11.89 -4.09
C GLU A 146 16.84 -13.20 -4.62
N ASN A 147 15.54 -13.25 -4.94
CA ASN A 147 14.95 -14.49 -5.51
C ASN A 147 15.04 -14.62 -7.03
N GLY A 148 15.61 -13.61 -7.70
CA GLY A 148 15.83 -13.62 -9.16
C GLY A 148 14.59 -13.47 -10.02
N LYS A 149 13.40 -13.29 -9.42
CA LYS A 149 12.17 -13.05 -10.18
C LYS A 149 12.00 -11.56 -10.51
N PRO A 150 11.54 -11.22 -11.71
CA PRO A 150 11.28 -9.83 -12.08
C PRO A 150 10.08 -9.27 -11.31
N VAL A 151 10.14 -7.99 -10.95
CA VAL A 151 9.00 -7.26 -10.38
C VAL A 151 8.06 -6.85 -11.49
N THR A 152 6.89 -7.45 -11.55
CA THR A 152 5.87 -7.24 -12.60
C THR A 152 4.60 -6.61 -12.07
N GLY A 153 4.31 -6.79 -10.78
CA GLY A 153 3.04 -6.42 -10.17
C GLY A 153 1.86 -7.28 -10.65
N GLN A 154 2.13 -8.50 -11.14
CA GLN A 154 1.13 -9.29 -11.85
C GLN A 154 -0.13 -9.57 -11.02
N ASP A 155 -0.01 -9.88 -9.74
CA ASP A 155 -1.16 -10.27 -8.92
C ASP A 155 -2.07 -9.05 -8.65
N ILE A 156 -1.50 -7.90 -8.28
CA ILE A 156 -2.28 -6.69 -8.06
C ILE A 156 -2.81 -6.08 -9.37
N ARG A 157 -2.05 -6.17 -10.48
CA ARG A 157 -2.52 -5.77 -11.80
C ARG A 157 -3.75 -6.56 -12.22
N ASN A 158 -3.72 -7.88 -12.06
CA ASN A 158 -4.87 -8.74 -12.34
C ASN A 158 -6.10 -8.31 -11.52
N ALA A 159 -5.93 -7.99 -10.25
CA ALA A 159 -7.02 -7.52 -9.40
C ALA A 159 -7.60 -6.18 -9.88
N MET A 160 -6.74 -5.22 -10.25
CA MET A 160 -7.17 -3.92 -10.77
C MET A 160 -7.84 -4.03 -12.15
N ASP A 161 -7.31 -4.89 -13.03
CA ASP A 161 -7.91 -5.12 -14.36
C ASP A 161 -9.27 -5.79 -14.24
N HIS A 162 -9.43 -6.79 -13.35
CA HIS A 162 -10.74 -7.39 -13.04
C HIS A 162 -11.74 -6.34 -12.54
N LEU A 163 -11.29 -5.44 -11.65
CA LEU A 163 -12.12 -4.34 -11.16
C LEU A 163 -12.57 -3.42 -12.29
N LEU A 164 -11.66 -2.98 -13.15
CA LEU A 164 -11.95 -2.10 -14.29
C LEU A 164 -12.87 -2.72 -15.31
N GLU A 165 -12.77 -4.03 -15.50
CA GLU A 165 -13.59 -4.82 -16.45
C GLU A 165 -14.90 -5.35 -15.82
N ASN A 166 -15.20 -5.00 -14.54
CA ASN A 166 -16.34 -5.50 -13.78
C ASN A 166 -16.42 -7.04 -13.73
N LYS A 167 -15.27 -7.70 -13.70
CA LYS A 167 -15.15 -9.15 -13.53
C LYS A 167 -15.27 -9.55 -12.07
N ALA A 168 -15.49 -10.83 -11.82
CA ALA A 168 -15.52 -11.39 -10.48
C ALA A 168 -14.19 -11.18 -9.75
N VAL A 169 -14.27 -11.02 -8.42
CA VAL A 169 -13.09 -10.96 -7.54
C VAL A 169 -12.27 -12.23 -7.68
N LEU A 170 -10.94 -12.09 -7.66
CA LEU A 170 -10.02 -13.22 -7.67
C LEU A 170 -10.16 -14.05 -6.38
N GLU A 171 -10.41 -15.36 -6.52
CA GLU A 171 -10.58 -16.25 -5.36
C GLU A 171 -9.25 -16.60 -4.68
N ASN A 172 -8.18 -16.76 -5.47
CA ASN A 172 -6.86 -17.14 -4.96
C ASN A 172 -5.98 -15.90 -4.80
N GLN A 173 -6.03 -15.29 -3.62
CA GLN A 173 -5.20 -14.14 -3.26
C GLN A 173 -4.05 -14.61 -2.37
N LYS A 174 -2.82 -14.43 -2.85
CA LYS A 174 -1.62 -14.82 -2.10
C LYS A 174 -1.28 -13.72 -1.08
N PRO A 175 -0.95 -14.06 0.18
CA PRO A 175 -0.61 -13.06 1.18
C PRO A 175 0.68 -12.31 0.80
N SER A 176 0.76 -11.05 1.22
CA SER A 176 2.01 -10.28 1.20
C SER A 176 3.04 -10.90 2.12
N VAL A 177 4.32 -10.74 1.78
CA VAL A 177 5.46 -11.15 2.62
C VAL A 177 6.46 -10.01 2.65
N GLY A 178 6.89 -9.62 3.84
CA GLY A 178 7.87 -8.56 3.99
C GLY A 178 8.38 -8.37 5.41
N CYS A 179 8.78 -7.16 5.74
CA CYS A 179 9.19 -6.80 7.10
C CYS A 179 7.96 -6.55 7.98
N GLY A 180 7.95 -7.08 9.20
CA GLY A 180 6.89 -6.75 10.15
C GLY A 180 6.83 -5.25 10.45
N ILE A 181 5.61 -4.70 10.59
CA ILE A 181 5.39 -3.32 11.08
C ILE A 181 6.04 -3.18 12.46
N LYS A 182 6.70 -2.05 12.69
CA LYS A 182 7.35 -1.74 13.96
C LYS A 182 6.33 -1.12 14.89
N TRP A 183 5.80 -1.96 15.78
CA TRP A 183 4.79 -1.54 16.76
C TRP A 183 5.45 -0.84 17.95
N ARG A 184 4.74 0.13 18.55
CA ARG A 184 5.07 0.71 19.88
C ARG A 184 4.78 -0.28 20.99
#